data_474b8f4b141eb8a215c28403f7d32f3e
#
_entry.id   474b8f4b141eb8a215c28403f7d32f3e
#
_cell.length_a   1.000
_cell.length_b   1.000
_cell.length_c   1.000
_cell.angle_alpha   90.00
_cell.angle_beta   90.00
_cell.angle_gamma   90.00
#
_symmetry.space_group_name_H-M   'P 1'
#
loop_
_entity.id
_entity.type
_entity.pdbx_description
1 polymer ?
#
loop_
_entity_poly.entity_id
_entity_poly.type
_entity_poly.pdbx_seq_one_letter_code
_entity_poly.pdbx_strand_id
1 'polypeptide(L)'
;KQFFSFFIFFLSCLSAETGYPGFDVFTSSFQLGLGGAGFLNPSPISSKLNPSVADTGRYFSTSIIRYQAGITSQSAGMSLPWKKGFGIFSVRHISYGTFDGYDDNFQSTGAYQSGDTWLQYGYSKQVRTIPLSIGTSAQFYNASLKDHQIKAILISLGSAFYIQKFQATFGVSFHNIGKTFDGNNFAQGTIIPKTVISGTKKLAHLPLTLYLDTIFSKEQAEPEIFLGGDFNLKNGIGIRWGTSTRKLDHNTQQDFLRSVIGASGFGFGINTGVTSINYGTFIFGTGATIHGFQIGIQL
;
A
#
# COMPACT_ATOMS: atom_id res chain seq x y z
N LYS A 1 30.92 -10.24 8.45
CA LYS A 1 31.10 -8.89 9.06
C LYS A 1 31.02 -7.76 8.03
N GLN A 2 31.54 -7.91 6.80
CA GLN A 2 31.49 -6.87 5.76
C GLN A 2 30.10 -6.65 5.17
N PHE A 3 29.23 -7.66 5.08
CA PHE A 3 27.86 -7.53 4.62
C PHE A 3 26.97 -6.75 5.58
N PHE A 4 27.22 -6.86 6.88
CA PHE A 4 26.46 -6.14 7.92
C PHE A 4 26.83 -4.64 7.96
N SER A 5 28.11 -4.31 7.70
CA SER A 5 28.60 -2.92 7.59
C SER A 5 28.01 -2.18 6.38
N PHE A 6 27.80 -2.89 5.25
CA PHE A 6 27.21 -2.29 4.05
C PHE A 6 25.72 -1.95 4.25
N PHE A 7 25.01 -2.78 5.02
CA PHE A 7 23.61 -2.55 5.37
C PHE A 7 23.40 -1.33 6.29
N ILE A 8 24.33 -1.11 7.24
CA ILE A 8 24.29 0.04 8.16
C ILE A 8 24.66 1.33 7.43
N PHE A 9 25.58 1.31 6.46
CA PHE A 9 25.98 2.49 5.71
C PHE A 9 24.87 3.05 4.80
N PHE A 10 23.96 2.18 4.30
CA PHE A 10 22.80 2.62 3.51
C PHE A 10 21.74 3.33 4.35
N LEU A 11 21.71 3.11 5.66
CA LEU A 11 20.77 3.72 6.61
C LEU A 11 21.17 5.13 7.09
N SER A 12 22.44 5.56 6.88
CA SER A 12 22.98 6.76 7.53
C SER A 12 22.95 8.05 6.71
N CYS A 13 22.45 8.06 5.48
CA CYS A 13 22.54 9.22 4.58
C CYS A 13 21.23 9.97 4.32
N LEU A 14 20.31 10.08 5.29
CA LEU A 14 19.02 10.72 5.01
C LEU A 14 18.64 11.69 6.13
N SER A 15 18.53 12.97 5.80
CA SER A 15 17.94 14.03 6.64
C SER A 15 16.42 13.83 6.74
N ALA A 16 15.83 14.17 7.89
CA ALA A 16 14.39 14.12 8.10
C ALA A 16 13.72 15.25 7.29
N GLU A 17 12.90 14.86 6.32
CA GLU A 17 12.10 15.77 5.50
C GLU A 17 10.66 15.24 5.46
N THR A 18 9.68 16.14 5.36
CA THR A 18 8.25 15.80 5.32
C THR A 18 7.92 15.04 4.05
N GLY A 19 7.32 13.85 4.20
CA GLY A 19 6.90 13.02 3.07
C GLY A 19 5.61 13.53 2.41
N TYR A 20 5.35 13.06 1.19
CA TYR A 20 4.10 13.33 0.48
C TYR A 20 2.98 12.41 1.02
N PRO A 21 1.86 12.96 1.56
CA PRO A 21 0.79 12.17 2.18
C PRO A 21 0.18 11.11 1.27
N GLY A 22 0.15 11.34 -0.05
CA GLY A 22 -0.37 10.40 -1.03
C GLY A 22 0.32 9.03 -1.03
N PHE A 23 1.55 8.95 -0.54
CA PHE A 23 2.27 7.69 -0.40
C PHE A 23 1.79 6.82 0.78
N ASP A 24 1.07 7.39 1.74
CA ASP A 24 0.55 6.69 2.92
C ASP A 24 -0.91 6.26 2.79
N VAL A 25 -1.56 6.63 1.70
CA VAL A 25 -2.94 6.29 1.41
C VAL A 25 -3.08 4.80 1.07
N PHE A 26 -4.16 4.18 1.52
CA PHE A 26 -4.49 2.80 1.15
C PHE A 26 -4.71 2.65 -0.36
N THR A 27 -4.32 1.50 -0.90
CA THR A 27 -4.40 1.24 -2.34
C THR A 27 -5.53 0.29 -2.73
N SER A 28 -6.02 -0.51 -1.79
CA SER A 28 -7.08 -1.49 -2.05
C SER A 28 -8.02 -1.66 -0.86
N SER A 29 -9.27 -2.06 -1.14
CA SER A 29 -10.23 -2.38 -0.10
C SER A 29 -9.82 -3.62 0.71
N PHE A 30 -9.08 -4.55 0.09
CA PHE A 30 -8.52 -5.71 0.79
C PHE A 30 -7.56 -5.26 1.91
N GLN A 31 -6.66 -4.34 1.60
CA GLN A 31 -5.72 -3.79 2.57
C GLN A 31 -6.41 -2.98 3.68
N LEU A 32 -7.48 -2.24 3.32
CA LEU A 32 -8.33 -1.56 4.32
C LEU A 32 -8.87 -2.54 5.35
N GLY A 33 -9.45 -3.66 4.88
CA GLY A 33 -10.02 -4.69 5.74
C GLY A 33 -8.99 -5.34 6.67
N LEU A 34 -7.72 -5.38 6.26
CA LEU A 34 -6.59 -5.87 7.07
C LEU A 34 -5.93 -4.79 7.94
N GLY A 35 -6.53 -3.60 8.08
CA GLY A 35 -5.97 -2.52 8.89
C GLY A 35 -4.64 -1.98 8.37
N GLY A 36 -4.32 -2.19 7.09
CA GLY A 36 -3.07 -1.79 6.46
C GLY A 36 -2.07 -2.92 6.24
N ALA A 37 -2.27 -4.10 6.83
CA ALA A 37 -1.45 -5.28 6.60
C ALA A 37 -1.68 -5.91 5.21
N GLY A 38 -0.88 -6.91 4.86
CA GLY A 38 -1.04 -7.71 3.64
C GLY A 38 -0.07 -7.36 2.52
N PHE A 39 1.14 -6.94 2.82
CA PHE A 39 2.18 -6.63 1.83
C PHE A 39 2.61 -7.83 1.00
N LEU A 40 2.39 -9.06 1.47
CA LEU A 40 2.62 -10.30 0.73
C LEU A 40 1.38 -10.85 0.04
N ASN A 41 0.26 -10.12 0.04
CA ASN A 41 -0.92 -10.54 -0.70
C ASN A 41 -0.81 -10.06 -2.16
N PRO A 42 -0.87 -10.98 -3.16
CA PRO A 42 -0.76 -10.57 -4.56
C PRO A 42 -1.92 -9.65 -4.95
N SER A 43 -1.58 -8.54 -5.57
CA SER A 43 -2.57 -7.63 -6.15
C SER A 43 -1.93 -6.72 -7.19
N PRO A 44 -2.48 -6.62 -8.40
CA PRO A 44 -1.92 -5.75 -9.42
C PRO A 44 -2.15 -4.25 -9.15
N ILE A 45 -3.11 -3.90 -8.29
CA ILE A 45 -3.44 -2.48 -8.03
C ILE A 45 -2.65 -1.88 -6.88
N SER A 46 -1.87 -2.66 -6.15
CA SER A 46 -1.17 -2.14 -4.98
C SER A 46 0.29 -1.83 -5.26
N SER A 47 0.59 -0.56 -5.41
CA SER A 47 1.95 -0.05 -5.56
C SER A 47 2.81 -0.19 -4.31
N LYS A 48 2.19 -0.44 -3.16
CA LYS A 48 2.88 -0.57 -1.86
C LYS A 48 3.26 -2.01 -1.51
N LEU A 49 2.70 -2.98 -2.24
CA LEU A 49 2.98 -4.39 -1.96
C LEU A 49 4.41 -4.76 -2.35
N ASN A 50 4.88 -5.84 -1.76
CA ASN A 50 6.16 -6.42 -2.12
C ASN A 50 6.17 -6.80 -3.61
N PRO A 51 7.03 -6.21 -4.46
CA PRO A 51 7.00 -6.45 -5.90
C PRO A 51 7.38 -7.88 -6.31
N SER A 52 7.89 -8.70 -5.39
CA SER A 52 8.15 -10.12 -5.65
C SER A 52 6.88 -10.97 -5.66
N VAL A 53 5.74 -10.43 -5.20
CA VAL A 53 4.48 -11.16 -5.09
C VAL A 53 3.56 -10.72 -6.21
N ALA A 54 3.29 -11.63 -7.14
CA ALA A 54 2.37 -11.41 -8.26
C ALA A 54 1.34 -12.53 -8.31
N ASP A 55 0.17 -12.23 -8.83
CA ASP A 55 -0.79 -13.26 -9.19
C ASP A 55 -0.20 -14.19 -10.26
N THR A 56 -0.45 -15.49 -10.11
CA THR A 56 0.11 -16.53 -10.98
C THR A 56 -0.66 -16.71 -12.29
N GLY A 57 -1.58 -15.81 -12.60
CA GLY A 57 -2.43 -15.85 -13.80
C GLY A 57 -2.56 -14.50 -14.49
N ARG A 58 -3.50 -14.45 -15.42
CA ARG A 58 -3.98 -13.20 -16.00
C ARG A 58 -5.07 -12.67 -15.08
N TYR A 59 -4.81 -11.56 -14.43
CA TYR A 59 -5.73 -11.02 -13.44
C TYR A 59 -5.87 -9.51 -13.61
N PHE A 60 -7.10 -9.02 -13.65
CA PHE A 60 -7.42 -7.60 -13.64
C PHE A 60 -8.08 -7.24 -12.33
N SER A 61 -7.77 -6.07 -11.79
CA SER A 61 -8.44 -5.56 -10.59
C SER A 61 -8.62 -4.05 -10.65
N THR A 62 -9.71 -3.58 -10.06
CA THR A 62 -9.98 -2.15 -9.86
C THR A 62 -10.51 -1.92 -8.45
N SER A 63 -10.21 -0.76 -7.89
CA SER A 63 -10.65 -0.36 -6.55
C SER A 63 -10.96 1.12 -6.49
N ILE A 64 -11.98 1.46 -5.72
CA ILE A 64 -12.29 2.83 -5.32
C ILE A 64 -12.32 2.91 -3.79
N ILE A 65 -11.66 3.92 -3.23
CA ILE A 65 -11.65 4.20 -1.80
C ILE A 65 -12.12 5.64 -1.59
N ARG A 66 -13.10 5.80 -0.73
CA ARG A 66 -13.62 7.09 -0.31
C ARG A 66 -13.09 7.46 1.06
N TYR A 67 -12.40 8.57 1.11
CA TYR A 67 -11.96 9.22 2.33
C TYR A 67 -12.94 10.31 2.74
N GLN A 68 -12.74 10.86 3.92
CA GLN A 68 -13.49 12.04 4.34
C GLN A 68 -13.12 13.26 3.50
N ALA A 69 -13.90 14.33 3.65
CA ALA A 69 -13.73 15.59 2.91
C ALA A 69 -13.77 15.45 1.36
N GLY A 70 -14.47 14.41 0.85
CA GLY A 70 -14.62 14.22 -0.59
C GLY A 70 -13.41 13.67 -1.32
N ILE A 71 -12.33 13.30 -0.61
CA ILE A 71 -11.13 12.72 -1.20
C ILE A 71 -11.45 11.30 -1.69
N THR A 72 -11.00 10.98 -2.91
CA THR A 72 -11.21 9.66 -3.50
C THR A 72 -9.91 9.11 -4.07
N SER A 73 -9.65 7.82 -3.85
CA SER A 73 -8.56 7.09 -4.50
C SER A 73 -9.15 6.04 -5.44
N GLN A 74 -8.71 6.04 -6.68
CA GLN A 74 -9.10 5.07 -7.70
C GLN A 74 -7.85 4.34 -8.19
N SER A 75 -7.95 3.03 -8.34
CA SER A 75 -6.84 2.19 -8.81
C SER A 75 -7.36 1.17 -9.81
N ALA A 76 -6.57 0.91 -10.84
CA ALA A 76 -6.80 -0.19 -11.76
C ALA A 76 -5.45 -0.82 -12.12
N GLY A 77 -5.43 -2.15 -12.33
CA GLY A 77 -4.20 -2.84 -12.67
C GLY A 77 -4.45 -4.23 -13.20
N MET A 78 -3.42 -4.78 -13.85
CA MET A 78 -3.42 -6.13 -14.37
C MET A 78 -2.09 -6.82 -14.12
N SER A 79 -2.15 -8.13 -13.92
CA SER A 79 -0.99 -9.02 -13.97
C SER A 79 -1.10 -9.96 -15.16
N LEU A 80 0.01 -10.21 -15.82
CA LEU A 80 0.09 -11.06 -17.01
C LEU A 80 1.34 -11.95 -16.94
N PRO A 81 1.24 -13.23 -17.34
CA PRO A 81 2.44 -14.04 -17.55
C PRO A 81 3.35 -13.37 -18.61
N TRP A 82 4.60 -13.18 -18.28
CA TRP A 82 5.58 -12.59 -19.20
C TRP A 82 6.92 -13.32 -19.10
N LYS A 83 7.36 -13.90 -20.20
CA LYS A 83 8.60 -14.72 -20.25
C LYS A 83 8.57 -15.82 -19.18
N LYS A 84 9.50 -15.75 -18.21
CA LYS A 84 9.65 -16.72 -17.12
C LYS A 84 9.13 -16.18 -15.78
N GLY A 85 8.28 -15.15 -15.79
CA GLY A 85 7.71 -14.49 -14.62
C GLY A 85 6.39 -13.85 -14.95
N PHE A 86 6.05 -12.79 -14.20
CA PHE A 86 4.79 -12.05 -14.31
C PHE A 86 5.08 -10.56 -14.43
N GLY A 87 4.51 -9.92 -15.43
CA GLY A 87 4.46 -8.47 -15.56
C GLY A 87 3.23 -7.93 -14.83
N ILE A 88 3.39 -6.81 -14.13
CA ILE A 88 2.33 -6.09 -13.44
C ILE A 88 2.29 -4.68 -13.98
N PHE A 89 1.10 -4.22 -14.35
CA PHE A 89 0.87 -2.83 -14.74
C PHE A 89 -0.28 -2.27 -13.92
N SER A 90 -0.11 -1.08 -13.36
CA SER A 90 -1.18 -0.41 -12.61
C SER A 90 -1.13 1.10 -12.72
N VAL A 91 -2.30 1.69 -12.55
CA VAL A 91 -2.52 3.12 -12.40
C VAL A 91 -3.29 3.38 -11.11
N ARG A 92 -2.93 4.44 -10.42
CA ARG A 92 -3.67 4.95 -9.27
C ARG A 92 -3.80 6.45 -9.40
N HIS A 93 -4.98 6.96 -9.09
CA HIS A 93 -5.24 8.39 -9.00
C HIS A 93 -5.91 8.72 -7.66
N ILE A 94 -5.44 9.77 -6.99
CA ILE A 94 -6.07 10.34 -5.81
C ILE A 94 -6.54 11.73 -6.21
N SER A 95 -7.84 11.99 -6.07
CA SER A 95 -8.42 13.31 -6.17
C SER A 95 -8.63 13.87 -4.77
N TYR A 96 -8.07 15.03 -4.50
CA TYR A 96 -8.29 15.77 -3.24
C TYR A 96 -9.50 16.69 -3.31
N GLY A 97 -10.15 16.78 -4.49
CA GLY A 97 -11.33 17.60 -4.71
C GLY A 97 -11.00 18.90 -5.43
N THR A 98 -11.99 19.79 -5.42
CA THR A 98 -11.93 21.13 -6.02
C THR A 98 -11.82 22.15 -4.92
N PHE A 99 -10.93 23.11 -5.07
CA PHE A 99 -10.66 24.19 -4.12
C PHE A 99 -10.93 25.54 -4.77
N ASP A 100 -11.49 26.47 -4.02
CA ASP A 100 -11.61 27.86 -4.47
C ASP A 100 -10.27 28.59 -4.30
N GLY A 101 -9.80 29.21 -5.37
CA GLY A 101 -8.59 30.00 -5.37
C GLY A 101 -8.88 31.46 -5.01
N TYR A 102 -7.95 32.05 -4.24
CA TYR A 102 -7.98 33.48 -3.89
C TYR A 102 -6.60 34.08 -4.14
N ASP A 103 -6.54 35.34 -4.49
CA ASP A 103 -5.32 36.13 -4.56
C ASP A 103 -4.97 36.75 -3.17
N ASP A 104 -3.85 37.47 -3.11
CA ASP A 104 -3.39 38.15 -1.88
C ASP A 104 -4.37 39.21 -1.40
N ASN A 105 -5.31 39.67 -2.22
CA ASN A 105 -6.35 40.63 -1.89
C ASN A 105 -7.70 39.95 -1.57
N PHE A 106 -7.71 38.61 -1.38
CA PHE A 106 -8.91 37.81 -1.14
C PHE A 106 -9.93 37.84 -2.29
N GLN A 107 -9.50 38.17 -3.50
CA GLN A 107 -10.38 38.09 -4.69
C GLN A 107 -10.30 36.68 -5.28
N SER A 108 -11.48 36.14 -5.65
CA SER A 108 -11.55 34.81 -6.24
C SER A 108 -10.77 34.76 -7.57
N THR A 109 -9.84 33.82 -7.65
CA THR A 109 -9.07 33.49 -8.87
C THR A 109 -9.67 32.31 -9.65
N GLY A 110 -10.86 31.83 -9.21
CA GLY A 110 -11.50 30.64 -9.77
C GLY A 110 -11.21 29.36 -9.00
N ALA A 111 -11.82 28.25 -9.43
CA ALA A 111 -11.63 26.96 -8.80
C ALA A 111 -10.47 26.19 -9.45
N TYR A 112 -9.73 25.42 -8.66
CA TYR A 112 -8.67 24.53 -9.13
C TYR A 112 -8.84 23.13 -8.54
N GLN A 113 -8.28 22.12 -9.20
CA GLN A 113 -8.28 20.73 -8.73
C GLN A 113 -6.88 20.32 -8.29
N SER A 114 -6.84 19.45 -7.29
CA SER A 114 -5.59 18.85 -6.81
C SER A 114 -5.71 17.33 -6.85
N GLY A 115 -4.60 16.68 -7.20
CA GLY A 115 -4.58 15.22 -7.26
C GLY A 115 -3.20 14.66 -7.53
N ASP A 116 -3.04 13.39 -7.17
CA ASP A 116 -1.82 12.60 -7.34
C ASP A 116 -2.09 11.43 -8.27
N THR A 117 -1.16 11.16 -9.18
CA THR A 117 -1.25 10.03 -10.11
C THR A 117 0.02 9.21 -10.08
N TRP A 118 -0.12 7.88 -10.00
CA TRP A 118 0.96 6.90 -10.14
C TRP A 118 0.70 6.00 -11.34
N LEU A 119 1.73 5.82 -12.13
CA LEU A 119 1.83 4.76 -13.12
C LEU A 119 2.91 3.80 -12.66
N GLN A 120 2.59 2.52 -12.57
CA GLN A 120 3.53 1.50 -12.12
C GLN A 120 3.66 0.39 -13.14
N TYR A 121 4.89 -0.03 -13.36
CA TYR A 121 5.25 -1.26 -14.04
C TYR A 121 6.11 -2.12 -13.12
N GLY A 122 5.72 -3.38 -12.93
CA GLY A 122 6.44 -4.34 -12.09
C GLY A 122 6.74 -5.64 -12.84
N TYR A 123 7.77 -6.33 -12.36
CA TYR A 123 8.11 -7.68 -12.81
C TYR A 123 8.49 -8.54 -11.62
N SER A 124 7.87 -9.73 -11.53
CA SER A 124 8.12 -10.73 -10.51
C SER A 124 8.52 -12.05 -11.14
N LYS A 125 9.45 -12.75 -10.50
CA LYS A 125 9.92 -14.06 -10.96
C LYS A 125 10.23 -14.98 -9.79
N GLN A 126 9.73 -16.22 -9.87
CA GLN A 126 10.11 -17.28 -8.95
C GLN A 126 11.43 -17.92 -9.38
N VAL A 127 12.34 -18.12 -8.44
CA VAL A 127 13.59 -18.85 -8.64
C VAL A 127 13.27 -20.34 -8.67
N ARG A 128 13.70 -21.04 -9.73
CA ARG A 128 13.29 -22.45 -9.95
C ARG A 128 13.84 -23.46 -8.94
N THR A 129 15.00 -23.16 -8.36
CA THR A 129 15.73 -24.09 -7.49
C THR A 129 15.37 -23.98 -6.01
N ILE A 130 14.78 -22.86 -5.60
CA ILE A 130 14.43 -22.58 -4.21
C ILE A 130 13.06 -21.87 -4.15
N PRO A 131 12.30 -21.99 -3.08
CA PRO A 131 10.99 -21.35 -2.93
C PRO A 131 11.12 -19.84 -2.66
N LEU A 132 11.87 -19.13 -3.50
CA LEU A 132 12.16 -17.72 -3.45
C LEU A 132 11.59 -17.02 -4.69
N SER A 133 10.82 -15.97 -4.46
CA SER A 133 10.41 -15.03 -5.49
C SER A 133 11.19 -13.72 -5.34
N ILE A 134 11.55 -13.12 -6.44
CA ILE A 134 12.19 -11.81 -6.50
C ILE A 134 11.41 -10.91 -7.45
N GLY A 135 11.39 -9.64 -7.19
CA GLY A 135 10.67 -8.68 -8.03
C GLY A 135 11.19 -7.27 -7.93
N THR A 136 10.85 -6.50 -8.94
CA THR A 136 11.13 -5.07 -9.01
C THR A 136 9.94 -4.34 -9.59
N SER A 137 9.74 -3.09 -9.21
CA SER A 137 8.79 -2.20 -9.87
C SER A 137 9.39 -0.82 -10.07
N ALA A 138 9.01 -0.19 -11.19
CA ALA A 138 9.28 1.20 -11.49
C ALA A 138 7.96 1.97 -11.44
N GLN A 139 7.97 3.16 -10.84
CA GLN A 139 6.79 4.01 -10.69
C GLN A 139 7.12 5.40 -11.20
N PHE A 140 6.21 5.95 -11.97
CA PHE A 140 6.17 7.38 -12.28
C PHE A 140 5.07 8.01 -11.44
N TYR A 141 5.43 9.02 -10.67
CA TYR A 141 4.54 9.80 -9.82
C TYR A 141 4.40 11.20 -10.36
N ASN A 142 3.18 11.73 -10.35
CA ASN A 142 2.87 13.12 -10.67
C ASN A 142 1.83 13.65 -9.69
N ALA A 143 2.22 14.65 -8.91
CA ALA A 143 1.31 15.43 -8.07
C ALA A 143 1.02 16.76 -8.73
N SER A 144 -0.23 17.20 -8.66
CA SER A 144 -0.69 18.48 -9.19
C SER A 144 -1.44 19.25 -8.11
N LEU A 145 -1.01 20.46 -7.84
CA LEU A 145 -1.66 21.41 -6.94
C LEU A 145 -1.65 22.81 -7.57
N LYS A 146 -2.80 23.24 -8.12
CA LYS A 146 -2.93 24.51 -8.86
C LYS A 146 -1.84 24.61 -9.96
N ASP A 147 -0.95 25.57 -9.85
CA ASP A 147 0.11 25.85 -10.82
C ASP A 147 1.40 25.06 -10.58
N HIS A 148 1.43 24.22 -9.52
CA HIS A 148 2.59 23.45 -9.12
C HIS A 148 2.46 21.99 -9.50
N GLN A 149 3.53 21.42 -10.05
CA GLN A 149 3.62 20.01 -10.37
C GLN A 149 4.91 19.40 -9.83
N ILE A 150 4.77 18.27 -9.17
CA ILE A 150 5.89 17.47 -8.68
C ILE A 150 5.86 16.14 -9.42
N LYS A 151 6.97 15.78 -10.01
CA LYS A 151 7.14 14.49 -10.70
C LYS A 151 8.24 13.70 -10.03
N ALA A 152 8.10 12.37 -9.99
CA ALA A 152 9.15 11.51 -9.49
C ALA A 152 9.23 10.19 -10.28
N ILE A 153 10.42 9.63 -10.32
CA ILE A 153 10.66 8.27 -10.78
C ILE A 153 11.20 7.48 -9.59
N LEU A 154 10.50 6.39 -9.26
CA LEU A 154 10.77 5.57 -8.09
C LEU A 154 10.93 4.12 -8.49
N ILE A 155 11.78 3.42 -7.77
CA ILE A 155 12.00 1.99 -7.91
C ILE A 155 11.70 1.31 -6.57
N SER A 156 11.10 0.14 -6.63
CA SER A 156 10.94 -0.75 -5.49
C SER A 156 11.51 -2.13 -5.82
N LEU A 157 12.11 -2.76 -4.83
CA LEU A 157 12.70 -4.09 -4.91
C LEU A 157 12.08 -4.98 -3.85
N GLY A 158 11.91 -6.26 -4.14
CA GLY A 158 11.34 -7.19 -3.17
C GLY A 158 11.80 -8.62 -3.35
N SER A 159 11.71 -9.34 -2.24
CA SER A 159 11.90 -10.79 -2.20
C SER A 159 10.86 -11.41 -1.27
N ALA A 160 10.44 -12.64 -1.57
CA ALA A 160 9.55 -13.42 -0.73
C ALA A 160 9.99 -14.89 -0.75
N PHE A 161 10.08 -15.48 0.43
CA PHE A 161 10.48 -16.86 0.64
C PHE A 161 9.34 -17.66 1.24
N TYR A 162 8.91 -18.74 0.57
CA TYR A 162 7.82 -19.59 1.01
C TYR A 162 8.33 -20.83 1.73
N ILE A 163 7.86 -21.07 2.94
CA ILE A 163 8.17 -22.27 3.74
C ILE A 163 6.96 -23.20 3.74
N GLN A 164 7.00 -24.20 2.87
CA GLN A 164 5.89 -25.14 2.67
C GLN A 164 5.48 -25.87 3.96
N LYS A 165 6.44 -26.33 4.76
CA LYS A 165 6.20 -27.06 6.02
C LYS A 165 5.33 -26.28 7.00
N PHE A 166 5.50 -24.96 7.04
CA PHE A 166 4.76 -24.08 7.96
C PHE A 166 3.63 -23.32 7.28
N GLN A 167 3.44 -23.48 5.97
CA GLN A 167 2.53 -22.68 5.15
C GLN A 167 2.70 -21.17 5.44
N ALA A 168 3.94 -20.73 5.51
CA ALA A 168 4.32 -19.37 5.84
C ALA A 168 5.15 -18.75 4.71
N THR A 169 4.96 -17.46 4.49
CA THR A 169 5.78 -16.67 3.57
C THR A 169 6.44 -15.54 4.36
N PHE A 170 7.73 -15.34 4.16
CA PHE A 170 8.48 -14.20 4.68
C PHE A 170 8.97 -13.36 3.51
N GLY A 171 8.88 -12.06 3.66
CA GLY A 171 9.31 -11.13 2.62
C GLY A 171 10.03 -9.92 3.16
N VAL A 172 10.90 -9.37 2.32
CA VAL A 172 11.54 -8.08 2.53
C VAL A 172 11.39 -7.26 1.26
N SER A 173 11.04 -5.99 1.42
CA SER A 173 10.95 -5.07 0.29
C SER A 173 11.46 -3.68 0.64
N PHE A 174 12.02 -3.03 -0.37
CA PHE A 174 12.52 -1.66 -0.31
C PHE A 174 11.69 -0.84 -1.30
N HIS A 175 11.12 0.24 -0.82
CA HIS A 175 10.18 1.08 -1.58
C HIS A 175 10.69 2.51 -1.71
N ASN A 176 10.20 3.19 -2.75
CA ASN A 176 10.39 4.62 -2.97
C ASN A 176 11.87 5.02 -3.14
N ILE A 177 12.67 4.18 -3.77
CA ILE A 177 14.07 4.52 -4.10
C ILE A 177 14.05 5.31 -5.41
N GLY A 178 14.38 6.60 -5.39
CA GLY A 178 14.36 7.38 -6.61
C GLY A 178 14.59 8.86 -6.41
N LYS A 179 14.13 9.64 -7.39
CA LYS A 179 14.37 11.08 -7.44
C LYS A 179 13.09 11.83 -7.81
N THR A 180 12.89 12.97 -7.15
CA THR A 180 11.87 13.95 -7.49
C THR A 180 12.43 14.95 -8.51
N PHE A 181 11.55 15.43 -9.39
CA PHE A 181 11.79 16.50 -10.35
C PHE A 181 10.72 17.55 -10.08
N ASP A 182 11.15 18.71 -9.62
CA ASP A 182 10.26 19.85 -9.40
C ASP A 182 10.54 20.90 -10.48
N GLY A 183 9.47 21.36 -11.15
CA GLY A 183 9.58 22.37 -12.19
C GLY A 183 9.85 23.79 -11.65
N ASN A 184 9.54 24.06 -10.38
CA ASN A 184 9.51 25.42 -9.84
C ASN A 184 10.25 25.63 -8.50
N ASN A 185 11.03 24.66 -8.02
CA ASN A 185 11.76 24.70 -6.73
C ASN A 185 10.86 24.98 -5.50
N PHE A 186 9.56 24.70 -5.59
CA PHE A 186 8.59 25.10 -4.57
C PHE A 186 8.36 24.04 -3.50
N ALA A 187 8.61 22.79 -3.80
CA ALA A 187 8.41 21.70 -2.86
C ALA A 187 9.75 21.09 -2.45
N GLN A 188 10.22 21.43 -1.28
CA GLN A 188 11.38 20.79 -0.64
C GLN A 188 11.02 19.43 -0.02
N GLY A 189 9.90 18.80 -0.44
CA GLY A 189 9.52 17.49 0.05
C GLY A 189 10.31 16.38 -0.63
N THR A 190 10.86 15.47 0.15
CA THR A 190 11.56 14.29 -0.35
C THR A 190 10.65 13.07 -0.24
N ILE A 191 10.61 12.24 -1.28
CA ILE A 191 9.96 10.95 -1.18
C ILE A 191 10.84 10.03 -0.34
N ILE A 192 10.30 9.58 0.79
CA ILE A 192 11.09 8.87 1.79
C ILE A 192 11.12 7.38 1.46
N PRO A 193 12.33 6.78 1.33
CA PRO A 193 12.48 5.36 1.18
C PRO A 193 11.97 4.61 2.41
N LYS A 194 11.28 3.48 2.17
CA LYS A 194 10.74 2.61 3.22
C LYS A 194 11.26 1.19 3.05
N THR A 195 11.57 0.55 4.18
CA THR A 195 11.88 -0.87 4.24
C THR A 195 10.73 -1.59 4.91
N VAL A 196 10.24 -2.67 4.30
CA VAL A 196 9.14 -3.46 4.84
C VAL A 196 9.60 -4.89 5.06
N ILE A 197 9.36 -5.40 6.26
CA ILE A 197 9.51 -6.82 6.61
C ILE A 197 8.12 -7.39 6.79
N SER A 198 7.82 -8.46 6.09
CA SER A 198 6.49 -9.03 6.00
C SER A 198 6.48 -10.51 6.34
N GLY A 199 5.42 -10.97 6.98
CA GLY A 199 5.16 -12.37 7.24
C GLY A 199 3.70 -12.73 7.04
N THR A 200 3.44 -13.88 6.40
CA THR A 200 2.10 -14.46 6.35
C THR A 200 2.13 -15.89 6.82
N LYS A 201 1.08 -16.34 7.49
CA LYS A 201 0.93 -17.73 7.91
C LYS A 201 -0.51 -18.19 7.78
N LYS A 202 -0.72 -19.23 6.99
CA LYS A 202 -1.99 -19.95 6.96
C LYS A 202 -2.03 -20.95 8.10
N LEU A 203 -3.08 -20.92 8.90
CA LEU A 203 -3.25 -21.83 10.03
C LEU A 203 -3.76 -23.20 9.56
N ALA A 204 -3.23 -24.27 10.16
CA ALA A 204 -3.53 -25.64 9.73
C ALA A 204 -4.97 -26.09 10.06
N HIS A 205 -5.51 -25.63 11.19
CA HIS A 205 -6.81 -26.09 11.71
C HIS A 205 -7.91 -25.02 11.63
N LEU A 206 -7.59 -23.83 11.18
CA LEU A 206 -8.54 -22.73 11.00
C LEU A 206 -8.40 -22.18 9.58
N PRO A 207 -9.49 -21.80 8.93
CA PRO A 207 -9.46 -21.15 7.61
C PRO A 207 -9.00 -19.70 7.72
N LEU A 208 -7.93 -19.46 8.45
CA LEU A 208 -7.39 -18.14 8.80
C LEU A 208 -5.96 -17.99 8.27
N THR A 209 -5.73 -16.94 7.52
CA THR A 209 -4.39 -16.44 7.17
C THR A 209 -4.07 -15.22 8.01
N LEU A 210 -2.97 -15.27 8.75
CA LEU A 210 -2.45 -14.16 9.53
C LEU A 210 -1.43 -13.38 8.70
N TYR A 211 -1.41 -12.06 8.87
CA TYR A 211 -0.50 -11.12 8.24
C TYR A 211 0.18 -10.27 9.31
N LEU A 212 1.48 -10.15 9.22
CA LEU A 212 2.29 -9.28 10.06
C LEU A 212 3.26 -8.52 9.16
N ASP A 213 3.16 -7.21 9.17
CA ASP A 213 4.02 -6.34 8.39
C ASP A 213 4.63 -5.26 9.30
N THR A 214 5.91 -4.99 9.11
CA THR A 214 6.63 -3.94 9.84
C THR A 214 7.27 -3.00 8.84
N ILE A 215 6.94 -1.72 8.94
CA ILE A 215 7.47 -0.66 8.07
C ILE A 215 8.48 0.16 8.85
N PHE A 216 9.67 0.26 8.30
CA PHE A 216 10.73 1.14 8.78
C PHE A 216 10.84 2.34 7.84
N SER A 217 10.66 3.52 8.38
CA SER A 217 10.79 4.80 7.67
C SER A 217 11.58 5.77 8.52
N LYS A 218 12.28 6.71 7.90
CA LYS A 218 13.00 7.75 8.64
C LYS A 218 12.09 8.87 9.16
N GLU A 219 10.89 8.98 8.63
CA GLU A 219 9.89 9.92 9.14
C GLU A 219 9.45 9.58 10.56
N GLN A 220 9.58 8.32 10.95
CA GLN A 220 9.05 7.80 12.20
C GLN A 220 10.20 7.30 13.07
N ALA A 221 10.21 7.74 14.32
CA ALA A 221 11.20 7.29 15.31
C ALA A 221 11.04 5.79 15.61
N GLU A 222 9.80 5.29 15.54
CA GLU A 222 9.45 3.89 15.80
C GLU A 222 8.88 3.22 14.54
N PRO A 223 9.12 1.90 14.34
CA PRO A 223 8.56 1.18 13.23
C PRO A 223 7.04 1.02 13.36
N GLU A 224 6.31 1.16 12.26
CA GLU A 224 4.89 0.86 12.21
C GLU A 224 4.69 -0.65 12.05
N ILE A 225 3.89 -1.24 12.93
CA ILE A 225 3.53 -2.66 12.89
C ILE A 225 2.07 -2.80 12.55
N PHE A 226 1.77 -3.63 11.57
CA PHE A 226 0.42 -3.97 11.12
C PHE A 226 0.17 -5.44 11.34
N LEU A 227 -0.96 -5.77 11.95
CA LEU A 227 -1.43 -7.12 12.18
C LEU A 227 -2.81 -7.29 11.56
N GLY A 228 -3.01 -8.33 10.76
CA GLY A 228 -4.28 -8.63 10.13
C GLY A 228 -4.59 -10.12 10.07
N GLY A 229 -5.86 -10.44 9.89
CA GLY A 229 -6.36 -11.78 9.68
C GLY A 229 -7.42 -11.83 8.59
N ASP A 230 -7.32 -12.83 7.72
CA ASP A 230 -8.27 -13.13 6.66
C ASP A 230 -8.86 -14.53 6.88
N PHE A 231 -10.12 -14.59 7.29
CA PHE A 231 -10.88 -15.83 7.42
C PHE A 231 -11.48 -16.19 6.06
N ASN A 232 -10.97 -17.25 5.45
CA ASN A 232 -11.45 -17.78 4.19
C ASN A 232 -12.46 -18.92 4.46
N LEU A 233 -13.72 -18.56 4.55
CA LEU A 233 -14.81 -19.49 4.82
C LEU A 233 -15.16 -20.34 3.58
N LYS A 234 -15.98 -21.35 3.77
CA LYS A 234 -16.53 -22.13 2.66
C LYS A 234 -17.31 -21.24 1.69
N ASN A 235 -17.43 -21.64 0.45
CA ASN A 235 -18.14 -20.92 -0.63
C ASN A 235 -17.50 -19.57 -1.03
N GLY A 236 -16.21 -19.39 -0.77
CA GLY A 236 -15.47 -18.21 -1.19
C GLY A 236 -15.73 -16.93 -0.39
N ILE A 237 -16.39 -17.05 0.77
CA ILE A 237 -16.63 -15.90 1.65
C ILE A 237 -15.35 -15.62 2.45
N GLY A 238 -14.91 -14.37 2.46
CA GLY A 238 -13.79 -13.88 3.25
C GLY A 238 -14.25 -12.83 4.27
N ILE A 239 -13.78 -12.94 5.51
CA ILE A 239 -13.97 -11.94 6.57
C ILE A 239 -12.59 -11.51 7.05
N ARG A 240 -12.35 -10.21 7.09
CA ARG A 240 -11.06 -9.62 7.42
C ARG A 240 -11.14 -8.70 8.60
N TRP A 241 -10.09 -8.64 9.35
CA TRP A 241 -9.85 -7.67 10.41
C TRP A 241 -8.37 -7.34 10.47
N GLY A 242 -8.06 -6.19 11.00
CA GLY A 242 -6.66 -5.83 11.21
C GLY A 242 -6.53 -4.57 12.04
N THR A 243 -5.30 -4.33 12.50
CA THR A 243 -4.97 -3.19 13.36
C THR A 243 -3.50 -2.83 13.18
N SER A 244 -3.10 -1.66 13.67
CA SER A 244 -1.72 -1.21 13.61
C SER A 244 -1.30 -0.45 14.88
N THR A 245 0.02 -0.30 15.07
CA THR A 245 0.59 0.51 16.16
C THR A 245 0.24 1.99 16.04
N ARG A 246 -0.27 2.47 14.91
CA ARG A 246 -0.78 3.84 14.73
C ARG A 246 -1.82 4.24 15.77
N LYS A 247 -2.50 3.27 16.38
CA LYS A 247 -3.42 3.55 17.51
C LYS A 247 -2.72 4.11 18.75
N LEU A 248 -1.43 3.84 18.93
CA LEU A 248 -0.66 4.30 20.07
C LEU A 248 -0.27 5.77 19.95
N ASP A 249 -0.07 6.26 18.71
CA ASP A 249 0.28 7.65 18.42
C ASP A 249 -0.88 8.61 18.65
N HIS A 250 -2.10 8.10 18.64
CA HIS A 250 -3.33 8.88 18.82
C HIS A 250 -3.90 8.77 20.24
N ASN A 251 -3.04 8.57 21.25
CA ASN A 251 -3.46 8.41 22.65
C ASN A 251 -3.91 9.75 23.26
N THR A 252 -4.98 10.32 22.73
CA THR A 252 -5.72 11.40 23.34
C THR A 252 -6.84 10.77 24.16
N GLN A 253 -6.75 10.79 25.51
CA GLN A 253 -7.78 10.52 26.53
C GLN A 253 -9.19 10.08 26.01
N GLN A 254 -9.22 9.02 25.19
CA GLN A 254 -10.43 8.55 24.52
C GLN A 254 -11.06 7.40 25.30
N ASP A 255 -12.37 7.21 25.14
CA ASP A 255 -13.10 6.07 25.66
C ASP A 255 -12.45 4.74 25.25
N PHE A 256 -12.49 3.74 26.14
CA PHE A 256 -11.93 2.40 25.93
C PHE A 256 -12.32 1.79 24.58
N LEU A 257 -13.57 1.93 24.15
CA LEU A 257 -14.05 1.43 22.84
C LEU A 257 -13.31 2.09 21.67
N ARG A 258 -13.08 3.39 21.72
CA ARG A 258 -12.34 4.11 20.67
C ARG A 258 -10.87 3.71 20.65
N SER A 259 -10.28 3.48 21.80
CA SER A 259 -8.89 2.96 21.89
C SER A 259 -8.75 1.56 21.32
N VAL A 260 -9.77 0.70 21.44
CA VAL A 260 -9.75 -0.67 20.90
C VAL A 260 -10.02 -0.69 19.41
N ILE A 261 -11.01 0.07 18.92
CA ILE A 261 -11.48 0.07 17.54
C ILE A 261 -10.67 1.04 16.66
N GLY A 262 -10.06 2.06 17.24
CA GLY A 262 -9.23 3.03 16.53
C GLY A 262 -8.06 2.37 15.81
N ALA A 263 -7.67 2.91 14.67
CA ALA A 263 -6.66 2.37 13.75
C ALA A 263 -6.89 0.89 13.40
N SER A 264 -8.15 0.51 13.21
CA SER A 264 -8.55 -0.86 12.89
C SER A 264 -9.31 -0.92 11.57
N GLY A 265 -9.09 -2.00 10.83
CA GLY A 265 -9.76 -2.31 9.59
C GLY A 265 -10.70 -3.50 9.74
N PHE A 266 -11.80 -3.48 8.99
CA PHE A 266 -12.74 -4.58 8.83
C PHE A 266 -13.08 -4.75 7.36
N GLY A 267 -13.24 -5.99 6.91
CA GLY A 267 -13.52 -6.26 5.52
C GLY A 267 -14.34 -7.51 5.30
N PHE A 268 -15.02 -7.52 4.18
CA PHE A 268 -15.78 -8.66 3.68
C PHE A 268 -15.46 -8.89 2.21
N GLY A 269 -15.42 -10.13 1.78
CA GLY A 269 -15.18 -10.48 0.39
C GLY A 269 -15.90 -11.72 -0.05
N ILE A 270 -16.16 -11.80 -1.37
CA ILE A 270 -16.70 -12.99 -2.04
C ILE A 270 -15.77 -13.30 -3.21
N ASN A 271 -15.33 -14.55 -3.29
CA ASN A 271 -14.49 -15.06 -4.38
C ASN A 271 -15.19 -16.28 -5.01
N THR A 272 -15.56 -16.13 -6.29
CA THR A 272 -16.19 -17.22 -7.07
C THR A 272 -15.17 -18.04 -7.88
N GLY A 273 -13.87 -17.77 -7.72
CA GLY A 273 -12.79 -18.34 -8.52
C GLY A 273 -12.48 -17.51 -9.77
N VAL A 274 -13.46 -17.01 -10.47
CA VAL A 274 -13.28 -16.11 -11.62
C VAL A 274 -13.35 -14.65 -11.20
N THR A 275 -14.28 -14.31 -10.31
CA THR A 275 -14.51 -12.93 -9.85
C THR A 275 -14.34 -12.84 -8.35
N SER A 276 -13.65 -11.81 -7.91
CA SER A 276 -13.53 -11.42 -6.50
C SER A 276 -14.15 -10.04 -6.29
N ILE A 277 -14.97 -9.93 -5.24
CA ILE A 277 -15.57 -8.67 -4.80
C ILE A 277 -15.14 -8.47 -3.35
N ASN A 278 -14.58 -7.31 -3.04
CA ASN A 278 -14.10 -7.02 -1.70
C ASN A 278 -14.62 -5.64 -1.26
N TYR A 279 -15.10 -5.58 -0.04
CA TYR A 279 -15.38 -4.36 0.67
C TYR A 279 -14.46 -4.27 1.88
N GLY A 280 -13.96 -3.09 2.17
CA GLY A 280 -13.13 -2.82 3.34
C GLY A 280 -13.48 -1.47 3.94
N THR A 281 -13.39 -1.38 5.25
CA THR A 281 -13.50 -0.13 6.00
C THR A 281 -12.34 -0.02 6.98
N PHE A 282 -11.90 1.19 7.23
CA PHE A 282 -10.88 1.48 8.23
C PHE A 282 -11.35 2.64 9.10
N ILE A 283 -11.17 2.50 10.40
CA ILE A 283 -11.59 3.47 11.42
C ILE A 283 -10.33 4.13 11.97
N PHE A 284 -10.17 5.42 11.76
CA PHE A 284 -9.08 6.19 12.36
C PHE A 284 -9.29 6.38 13.86
N GLY A 285 -8.23 6.67 14.61
CA GLY A 285 -8.30 6.93 16.04
C GLY A 285 -9.24 8.09 16.42
N THR A 286 -9.43 9.05 15.52
CA THR A 286 -10.38 10.16 15.67
C THR A 286 -11.86 9.77 15.49
N GLY A 287 -12.15 8.51 15.12
CA GLY A 287 -13.49 8.03 14.77
C GLY A 287 -13.87 8.28 13.31
N ALA A 288 -13.00 8.90 12.52
CA ALA A 288 -13.16 9.04 11.07
C ALA A 288 -13.13 7.67 10.38
N THR A 289 -14.04 7.42 9.45
CA THR A 289 -14.11 6.16 8.71
C THR A 289 -13.86 6.37 7.23
N ILE A 290 -13.16 5.41 6.62
CA ILE A 290 -12.99 5.32 5.17
C ILE A 290 -13.52 3.99 4.67
N HIS A 291 -13.99 3.99 3.44
CA HIS A 291 -14.64 2.84 2.82
C HIS A 291 -14.04 2.57 1.45
N GLY A 292 -13.82 1.30 1.15
CA GLY A 292 -13.28 0.86 -0.13
C GLY A 292 -14.07 -0.28 -0.73
N PHE A 293 -14.16 -0.27 -2.04
CA PHE A 293 -14.75 -1.34 -2.85
C PHE A 293 -13.77 -1.76 -3.94
N GLN A 294 -13.66 -3.05 -4.18
CA GLN A 294 -12.72 -3.61 -5.15
C GLN A 294 -13.37 -4.78 -5.90
N ILE A 295 -13.14 -4.83 -7.19
CA ILE A 295 -13.49 -5.94 -8.05
C ILE A 295 -12.21 -6.48 -8.68
N GLY A 296 -12.09 -7.81 -8.72
CA GLY A 296 -11.03 -8.51 -9.43
C GLY A 296 -11.61 -9.58 -10.35
N ILE A 297 -10.97 -9.81 -11.48
CA ILE A 297 -11.42 -10.79 -12.50
C ILE A 297 -10.20 -11.57 -12.99
N GLN A 298 -10.29 -12.89 -12.93
CA GLN A 298 -9.37 -13.81 -13.58
C GLN A 298 -9.70 -13.87 -15.09
N LEU A 299 -8.72 -13.58 -15.94
CA LEU A 299 -8.87 -13.49 -17.41
C LEU A 299 -8.36 -14.75 -18.11
#